data_a4ef7ada4ce3d60d65b97981d679d2fb
#
_entry.id   a4ef7ada4ce3d60d65b97981d679d2fb
#
_cell.length_a   1.000
_cell.length_b   1.000
_cell.length_c   1.000
_cell.angle_alpha   90.00
_cell.angle_beta   90.00
_cell.angle_gamma   90.00
#
_symmetry.space_group_name_H-M   'P 1'
#
loop_
_entity.id
_entity.type
_entity.pdbx_description
1 polymer ?
#
loop_
_entity_poly.entity_id
_entity_poly.type
_entity_poly.pdbx_seq_one_letter_code
_entity_poly.pdbx_strand_id
1 'polypeptide(L)'
;HSVKELQSVGIQPDVLILRTEKHLDEGILKKVASFCNVDIDCVIQSEDLPSIYEVPVNMQNQGLDTAILRKMGEPIGEKPALGPWKTFLDRRNKATETVNIGLVGKYDLQDAYKSIRESLSHAGTYNDHKVNITFINSEYLTEENVAEQLKGQDGIVICPGFGQRGIEGKIIAAHYTRTHDIPTFGICLGM
;
A
#
# COMPACT_ATOMS: atom_id res chain seq x y z
N HIS A 1 -21.43 5.54 -16.66
CA HIS A 1 -22.32 4.42 -16.32
C HIS A 1 -22.68 4.49 -14.84
N SER A 2 -21.72 4.33 -13.90
CA SER A 2 -21.97 4.29 -12.45
C SER A 2 -22.79 5.48 -11.91
N VAL A 3 -22.52 6.70 -12.37
CA VAL A 3 -23.31 7.87 -11.95
C VAL A 3 -24.76 7.79 -12.41
N LYS A 4 -25.02 7.30 -13.64
CA LYS A 4 -26.40 7.13 -14.13
C LYS A 4 -27.17 6.08 -13.34
N GLU A 5 -26.50 5.00 -12.93
CA GLU A 5 -27.13 3.99 -12.07
C GLU A 5 -27.44 4.54 -10.69
N LEU A 6 -26.51 5.32 -10.10
CA LEU A 6 -26.74 5.99 -8.83
C LEU A 6 -27.93 6.96 -8.92
N GLN A 7 -28.00 7.75 -9.99
CA GLN A 7 -29.12 8.66 -10.25
C GLN A 7 -30.44 7.93 -10.48
N SER A 8 -30.42 6.72 -11.07
CA SER A 8 -31.64 5.94 -11.29
C SER A 8 -32.32 5.48 -10.01
N VAL A 9 -31.58 5.39 -8.92
CA VAL A 9 -32.11 5.11 -7.57
C VAL A 9 -32.32 6.37 -6.72
N GLY A 10 -32.29 7.56 -7.37
CA GLY A 10 -32.59 8.82 -6.73
C GLY A 10 -31.45 9.50 -5.98
N ILE A 11 -30.21 9.06 -6.19
CA ILE A 11 -29.03 9.63 -5.52
C ILE A 11 -28.23 10.48 -6.50
N GLN A 12 -28.04 11.76 -6.20
CA GLN A 12 -27.14 12.65 -6.94
C GLN A 12 -25.78 12.69 -6.22
N PRO A 13 -24.66 12.36 -6.90
CA PRO A 13 -23.34 12.52 -6.30
C PRO A 13 -22.96 13.99 -6.23
N ASP A 14 -22.31 14.40 -5.15
CA ASP A 14 -21.78 15.76 -4.95
C ASP A 14 -20.34 15.90 -5.42
N VAL A 15 -19.55 14.83 -5.30
CA VAL A 15 -18.14 14.79 -5.68
C VAL A 15 -17.87 13.51 -6.46
N LEU A 16 -17.08 13.62 -7.53
CA LEU A 16 -16.64 12.49 -8.35
C LEU A 16 -15.14 12.31 -8.22
N ILE A 17 -14.70 11.10 -7.91
CA ILE A 17 -13.31 10.71 -7.98
C ILE A 17 -13.12 9.78 -9.16
N LEU A 18 -12.37 10.24 -10.16
CA LEU A 18 -12.11 9.51 -11.39
C LEU A 18 -10.82 8.71 -11.26
N ARG A 19 -10.94 7.39 -11.16
CA ARG A 19 -9.79 6.49 -11.17
C ARG A 19 -9.28 6.37 -12.61
N THR A 20 -8.02 6.77 -12.85
CA THR A 20 -7.41 6.82 -14.18
C THR A 20 -5.96 6.35 -14.14
N GLU A 21 -5.49 5.75 -15.23
CA GLU A 21 -4.08 5.40 -15.39
C GLU A 21 -3.22 6.60 -15.78
N LYS A 22 -3.83 7.57 -16.44
CA LYS A 22 -3.15 8.76 -16.98
C LYS A 22 -3.92 10.01 -16.62
N HIS A 23 -3.21 11.12 -16.60
CA HIS A 23 -3.80 12.43 -16.42
C HIS A 23 -4.84 12.72 -17.52
N LEU A 24 -6.02 13.18 -17.11
CA LEU A 24 -7.08 13.62 -18.00
C LEU A 24 -7.00 15.13 -18.23
N ASP A 25 -7.21 15.54 -19.47
CA ASP A 25 -7.26 16.96 -19.78
C ASP A 25 -8.52 17.65 -19.22
N GLU A 26 -8.45 18.96 -19.07
CA GLU A 26 -9.55 19.76 -18.51
C GLU A 26 -10.84 19.65 -19.32
N GLY A 27 -10.74 19.42 -20.62
CA GLY A 27 -11.89 19.26 -21.51
C GLY A 27 -12.67 17.99 -21.18
N ILE A 28 -11.99 16.91 -20.81
CA ILE A 28 -12.63 15.66 -20.36
C ILE A 28 -13.30 15.88 -19.01
N LEU A 29 -12.61 16.54 -18.07
CA LEU A 29 -13.18 16.84 -16.74
C LEU A 29 -14.44 17.69 -16.85
N LYS A 30 -14.43 18.73 -17.68
CA LYS A 30 -15.62 19.59 -17.96
C LYS A 30 -16.79 18.78 -18.56
N LYS A 31 -16.51 17.86 -19.46
CA LYS A 31 -17.54 16.97 -20.01
C LYS A 31 -18.13 16.06 -18.93
N VAL A 32 -17.28 15.44 -18.11
CA VAL A 32 -17.75 14.57 -17.01
C VAL A 32 -18.61 15.37 -16.03
N ALA A 33 -18.15 16.55 -15.60
CA ALA A 33 -18.88 17.45 -14.71
C ALA A 33 -20.27 17.75 -15.25
N SER A 34 -20.35 18.18 -16.52
CA SER A 34 -21.61 18.49 -17.20
C SER A 34 -22.54 17.30 -17.33
N PHE A 35 -22.03 16.13 -17.77
CA PHE A 35 -22.86 14.93 -17.92
C PHE A 35 -23.35 14.32 -16.61
N CYS A 36 -22.61 14.53 -15.53
CA CYS A 36 -22.95 14.01 -14.20
C CYS A 36 -23.68 15.03 -13.32
N ASN A 37 -23.88 16.25 -13.81
CA ASN A 37 -24.47 17.36 -13.06
C ASN A 37 -23.74 17.63 -11.72
N VAL A 38 -22.40 17.75 -11.82
CA VAL A 38 -21.51 18.02 -10.69
C VAL A 38 -20.65 19.23 -11.02
N ASP A 39 -20.33 20.06 -10.04
CA ASP A 39 -19.42 21.19 -10.24
C ASP A 39 -18.04 20.72 -10.70
N ILE A 40 -17.39 21.48 -11.59
CA ILE A 40 -16.08 21.09 -12.16
C ILE A 40 -15.01 20.89 -11.07
N ASP A 41 -15.01 21.69 -10.04
CA ASP A 41 -14.09 21.60 -8.90
C ASP A 41 -14.42 20.46 -7.92
N CYS A 42 -15.52 19.75 -8.14
CA CYS A 42 -15.88 18.52 -7.47
C CYS A 42 -15.55 17.27 -8.30
N VAL A 43 -14.86 17.41 -9.44
CA VAL A 43 -14.37 16.30 -10.26
C VAL A 43 -12.87 16.14 -10.05
N ILE A 44 -12.49 15.16 -9.25
CA ILE A 44 -11.12 14.92 -8.79
C ILE A 44 -10.53 13.72 -9.54
N GLN A 45 -9.29 13.81 -9.96
CA GLN A 45 -8.57 12.70 -10.60
C GLN A 45 -7.80 11.89 -9.56
N SER A 46 -7.99 10.58 -9.59
CA SER A 46 -7.16 9.61 -8.87
C SER A 46 -6.35 8.82 -9.88
N GLU A 47 -5.31 9.44 -10.37
CA GLU A 47 -4.37 8.82 -11.32
C GLU A 47 -3.42 7.83 -10.63
N ASP A 48 -2.78 6.97 -11.43
CA ASP A 48 -1.75 6.07 -10.92
C ASP A 48 -0.54 6.86 -10.45
N LEU A 49 -0.18 6.65 -9.19
CA LEU A 49 0.95 7.29 -8.54
C LEU A 49 2.01 6.23 -8.19
N PRO A 50 3.29 6.62 -8.09
CA PRO A 50 4.38 5.69 -7.71
C PRO A 50 4.14 5.01 -6.36
N SER A 51 3.39 5.66 -5.48
CA SER A 51 3.04 5.13 -4.17
C SER A 51 1.63 5.55 -3.75
N ILE A 52 0.89 4.64 -3.12
CA ILE A 52 -0.41 4.95 -2.50
C ILE A 52 -0.31 6.05 -1.45
N TYR A 53 0.87 6.24 -0.85
CA TYR A 53 1.12 7.29 0.14
C TYR A 53 1.15 8.71 -0.46
N GLU A 54 1.27 8.84 -1.78
CA GLU A 54 1.19 10.12 -2.48
C GLU A 54 -0.25 10.58 -2.72
N VAL A 55 -1.21 9.65 -2.67
CA VAL A 55 -2.64 9.91 -2.93
C VAL A 55 -3.21 11.03 -2.07
N PRO A 56 -3.01 11.09 -0.73
CA PRO A 56 -3.55 12.17 0.10
C PRO A 56 -3.05 13.56 -0.33
N VAL A 57 -1.79 13.67 -0.70
CA VAL A 57 -1.20 14.94 -1.16
C VAL A 57 -1.75 15.31 -2.55
N ASN A 58 -1.88 14.35 -3.45
CA ASN A 58 -2.45 14.55 -4.77
C ASN A 58 -3.93 15.02 -4.66
N MET A 59 -4.73 14.38 -3.84
CA MET A 59 -6.12 14.75 -3.59
C MET A 59 -6.26 16.15 -2.99
N GLN A 60 -5.41 16.49 -2.01
CA GLN A 60 -5.40 17.82 -1.42
C GLN A 60 -5.01 18.90 -2.44
N ASN A 61 -4.02 18.63 -3.29
CA ASN A 61 -3.59 19.58 -4.32
C ASN A 61 -4.71 19.90 -5.32
N GLN A 62 -5.60 18.94 -5.57
CA GLN A 62 -6.79 19.13 -6.41
C GLN A 62 -7.97 19.76 -5.66
N GLY A 63 -7.87 19.98 -4.34
CA GLY A 63 -8.90 20.63 -3.53
C GLY A 63 -10.04 19.71 -3.10
N LEU A 64 -9.82 18.38 -3.02
CA LEU A 64 -10.86 17.44 -2.59
C LEU A 64 -11.41 17.79 -1.19
N ASP A 65 -10.53 18.10 -0.24
CA ASP A 65 -10.89 18.52 1.11
C ASP A 65 -11.81 19.76 1.12
N THR A 66 -11.43 20.78 0.36
CA THR A 66 -12.21 22.00 0.20
C THR A 66 -13.57 21.74 -0.45
N ALA A 67 -13.61 20.90 -1.50
CA ALA A 67 -14.84 20.56 -2.19
C ALA A 67 -15.83 19.83 -1.26
N ILE A 68 -15.32 18.88 -0.47
CA ILE A 68 -16.13 18.13 0.51
C ILE A 68 -16.69 19.07 1.58
N LEU A 69 -15.87 19.90 2.24
CA LEU A 69 -16.31 20.83 3.27
C LEU A 69 -17.39 21.78 2.73
N ARG A 70 -17.19 22.33 1.53
CA ARG A 70 -18.19 23.19 0.90
C ARG A 70 -19.52 22.46 0.66
N LYS A 71 -19.49 21.22 0.16
CA LYS A 71 -20.71 20.42 -0.08
C LYS A 71 -21.42 20.03 1.21
N MET A 72 -20.68 19.87 2.30
CA MET A 72 -21.25 19.62 3.64
C MET A 72 -21.76 20.89 4.34
N GLY A 73 -21.50 22.09 3.79
CA GLY A 73 -21.84 23.36 4.41
C GLY A 73 -20.91 23.70 5.60
N GLU A 74 -19.76 23.08 5.68
CA GLU A 74 -18.80 23.32 6.74
C GLU A 74 -17.84 24.47 6.40
N PRO A 75 -17.33 25.20 7.43
CA PRO A 75 -16.36 26.27 7.20
C PRO A 75 -15.10 25.76 6.52
N ILE A 76 -14.67 26.46 5.47
CA ILE A 76 -13.39 26.19 4.82
C ILE A 76 -12.31 26.93 5.62
N GLY A 77 -11.59 26.20 6.47
CA GLY A 77 -10.45 26.71 7.22
C GLY A 77 -9.14 26.70 6.42
N GLU A 78 -8.02 26.88 7.11
CA GLU A 78 -6.71 26.70 6.52
C GLU A 78 -6.50 25.25 6.09
N LYS A 79 -5.87 25.05 4.91
CA LYS A 79 -5.54 23.70 4.43
C LYS A 79 -4.60 23.01 5.41
N PRO A 80 -4.88 21.74 5.78
CA PRO A 80 -3.96 20.95 6.59
C PRO A 80 -2.56 20.91 5.96
N ALA A 81 -1.53 21.20 6.74
CA ALA A 81 -0.17 21.30 6.22
C ALA A 81 0.40 19.93 5.75
N LEU A 82 -0.15 18.81 6.24
CA LEU A 82 0.34 17.45 6.00
C LEU A 82 1.86 17.30 6.25
N GLY A 83 2.42 18.13 7.15
CA GLY A 83 3.87 18.19 7.39
C GLY A 83 4.50 16.83 7.70
N PRO A 84 4.03 16.09 8.71
CA PRO A 84 4.56 14.76 9.03
C PRO A 84 4.44 13.76 7.87
N TRP A 85 3.33 13.85 7.11
CA TRP A 85 3.09 13.00 5.96
C TRP A 85 4.06 13.29 4.80
N LYS A 86 4.28 14.56 4.51
CA LYS A 86 5.25 15.00 3.49
C LYS A 86 6.67 14.61 3.90
N THR A 87 7.03 14.75 5.17
CA THR A 87 8.31 14.29 5.70
C THR A 87 8.51 12.78 5.50
N PHE A 88 7.47 11.98 5.74
CA PHE A 88 7.51 10.54 5.46
C PHE A 88 7.75 10.25 3.98
N LEU A 89 7.04 10.94 3.08
CA LEU A 89 7.24 10.79 1.63
C LEU A 89 8.64 11.19 1.20
N ASP A 90 9.16 12.29 1.72
CA ASP A 90 10.52 12.78 1.43
C ASP A 90 11.58 11.76 1.86
N ARG A 91 11.46 11.18 3.06
CA ARG A 91 12.37 10.11 3.53
C ARG A 91 12.31 8.90 2.64
N ARG A 92 11.08 8.43 2.32
CA ARG A 92 10.85 7.29 1.42
C ARG A 92 11.52 7.49 0.06
N ASN A 93 11.39 8.69 -0.52
CA ASN A 93 11.91 9.01 -1.86
C ASN A 93 13.44 9.21 -1.87
N LYS A 94 14.01 9.63 -0.75
CA LYS A 94 15.46 9.86 -0.59
C LYS A 94 16.24 8.60 -0.22
N ALA A 95 15.58 7.55 0.26
CA ALA A 95 16.25 6.30 0.63
C ALA A 95 17.01 5.71 -0.57
N THR A 96 18.30 5.47 -0.40
CA THR A 96 19.19 4.88 -1.41
C THR A 96 19.65 3.49 -1.06
N GLU A 97 19.79 3.20 0.22
CA GLU A 97 20.17 1.89 0.70
C GLU A 97 18.98 0.93 0.68
N THR A 98 19.26 -0.35 0.51
CA THR A 98 18.24 -1.38 0.36
C THR A 98 18.48 -2.51 1.35
N VAL A 99 17.41 -2.98 1.98
CA VAL A 99 17.37 -4.17 2.84
C VAL A 99 16.47 -5.21 2.19
N ASN A 100 16.93 -6.45 2.10
CA ASN A 100 16.20 -7.57 1.51
C ASN A 100 15.57 -8.42 2.62
N ILE A 101 14.25 -8.52 2.65
CA ILE A 101 13.51 -9.27 3.67
C ILE A 101 12.74 -10.42 3.03
N GLY A 102 13.02 -11.63 3.49
CA GLY A 102 12.27 -12.83 3.12
C GLY A 102 11.02 -12.99 3.98
N LEU A 103 9.85 -13.10 3.36
CA LEU A 103 8.59 -13.47 4.02
C LEU A 103 8.35 -14.96 3.84
N VAL A 104 8.60 -15.76 4.88
CA VAL A 104 8.32 -17.19 4.88
C VAL A 104 6.87 -17.42 5.28
N GLY A 105 6.03 -17.80 4.33
CA GLY A 105 4.60 -17.94 4.53
C GLY A 105 3.97 -18.96 3.58
N LYS A 106 2.68 -19.25 3.78
CA LYS A 106 1.94 -20.23 2.98
C LYS A 106 0.89 -19.64 2.03
N TYR A 107 0.66 -18.35 2.10
CA TYR A 107 -0.35 -17.69 1.27
C TYR A 107 0.35 -16.85 0.20
N ASP A 108 0.34 -17.33 -1.02
CA ASP A 108 0.95 -16.67 -2.19
C ASP A 108 0.00 -15.66 -2.87
N LEU A 109 -0.89 -15.04 -2.13
CA LEU A 109 -1.75 -13.97 -2.61
C LEU A 109 -1.14 -12.62 -2.24
N GLN A 110 -1.13 -11.68 -3.17
CA GLN A 110 -0.57 -10.34 -2.95
C GLN A 110 -1.14 -9.64 -1.71
N ASP A 111 -2.40 -9.92 -1.37
CA ASP A 111 -3.09 -9.30 -0.25
C ASP A 111 -2.95 -10.05 1.08
N ALA A 112 -2.46 -11.30 1.06
CA ALA A 112 -2.45 -12.17 2.23
C ALA A 112 -1.61 -11.64 3.40
N TYR A 113 -0.52 -10.94 3.10
CA TYR A 113 0.39 -10.36 4.09
C TYR A 113 0.50 -8.83 3.94
N LYS A 114 -0.55 -8.18 3.46
CA LYS A 114 -0.55 -6.75 3.14
C LYS A 114 -0.05 -5.89 4.29
N SER A 115 -0.58 -6.07 5.51
CA SER A 115 -0.18 -5.30 6.69
C SER A 115 1.29 -5.52 7.07
N ILE A 116 1.82 -6.75 6.92
CA ILE A 116 3.24 -7.06 7.18
C ILE A 116 4.11 -6.34 6.17
N ARG A 117 3.75 -6.41 4.88
CA ARG A 117 4.49 -5.73 3.81
C ARG A 117 4.52 -4.22 4.00
N GLU A 118 3.37 -3.62 4.33
CA GLU A 118 3.29 -2.18 4.60
C GLU A 118 4.08 -1.80 5.87
N SER A 119 4.01 -2.60 6.94
CA SER A 119 4.79 -2.35 8.16
C SER A 119 6.30 -2.39 7.89
N LEU A 120 6.77 -3.32 7.08
CA LEU A 120 8.18 -3.38 6.66
C LEU A 120 8.57 -2.16 5.81
N SER A 121 7.69 -1.74 4.91
CA SER A 121 7.89 -0.52 4.11
C SER A 121 7.98 0.74 4.99
N HIS A 122 7.12 0.85 6.02
CA HIS A 122 7.16 1.95 6.99
C HIS A 122 8.45 1.92 7.81
N ALA A 123 8.83 0.74 8.30
CA ALA A 123 10.07 0.57 9.06
C ALA A 123 11.31 0.93 8.22
N GLY A 124 11.34 0.50 6.97
CA GLY A 124 12.39 0.88 6.03
C GLY A 124 12.45 2.40 5.84
N THR A 125 11.32 3.03 5.57
CA THR A 125 11.23 4.50 5.43
C THR A 125 11.71 5.22 6.69
N TYR A 126 11.32 4.72 7.88
CA TYR A 126 11.75 5.30 9.15
C TYR A 126 13.27 5.19 9.37
N ASN A 127 13.89 4.16 8.83
CA ASN A 127 15.34 3.92 8.90
C ASN A 127 16.10 4.37 7.64
N ASP A 128 15.48 5.15 6.75
CA ASP A 128 16.04 5.69 5.51
C ASP A 128 16.52 4.60 4.51
N HIS A 129 15.83 3.44 4.54
CA HIS A 129 16.10 2.30 3.64
C HIS A 129 14.89 1.96 2.76
N LYS A 130 15.16 1.44 1.58
CA LYS A 130 14.17 0.72 0.77
C LYS A 130 14.12 -0.74 1.24
N VAL A 131 12.93 -1.31 1.30
CA VAL A 131 12.77 -2.72 1.65
C VAL A 131 12.32 -3.49 0.43
N ASN A 132 13.17 -4.41 -0.04
CA ASN A 132 12.80 -5.42 -1.01
C ASN A 132 12.22 -6.62 -0.27
N ILE A 133 11.02 -7.03 -0.66
CA ILE A 133 10.33 -8.13 -0.01
C ILE A 133 10.22 -9.30 -0.97
N THR A 134 10.84 -10.42 -0.62
CA THR A 134 10.75 -11.69 -1.35
C THR A 134 9.80 -12.63 -0.60
N PHE A 135 8.76 -13.10 -1.28
CA PHE A 135 7.89 -14.13 -0.72
C PHE A 135 8.51 -15.51 -0.93
N ILE A 136 8.57 -16.30 0.15
CA ILE A 136 9.13 -17.64 0.19
C ILE A 136 8.04 -18.58 0.69
N ASN A 137 7.58 -19.47 -0.19
CA ASN A 137 6.49 -20.37 0.18
C ASN A 137 6.98 -21.49 1.10
N SER A 138 6.49 -21.47 2.34
CA SER A 138 6.87 -22.44 3.37
C SER A 138 6.47 -23.89 3.07
N GLU A 139 5.55 -24.13 2.15
CA GLU A 139 5.16 -25.50 1.76
C GLU A 139 6.24 -26.21 0.94
N TYR A 140 7.09 -25.44 0.27
CA TYR A 140 8.13 -25.96 -0.60
C TYR A 140 9.54 -25.86 0.01
N LEU A 141 9.66 -25.36 1.25
CA LEU A 141 10.96 -25.33 1.94
C LEU A 141 11.30 -26.71 2.51
N THR A 142 12.52 -27.16 2.18
CA THR A 142 13.12 -28.39 2.68
C THR A 142 14.52 -28.11 3.21
N GLU A 143 15.10 -29.06 3.96
CA GLU A 143 16.49 -28.96 4.45
C GLU A 143 17.50 -28.81 3.30
N GLU A 144 17.21 -29.39 2.12
CA GLU A 144 18.11 -29.36 0.97
C GLU A 144 18.07 -28.01 0.23
N ASN A 145 16.94 -27.29 0.27
CA ASN A 145 16.77 -26.07 -0.54
C ASN A 145 16.73 -24.77 0.29
N VAL A 146 16.62 -24.84 1.60
CA VAL A 146 16.45 -23.65 2.46
C VAL A 146 17.59 -22.65 2.29
N ALA A 147 18.82 -23.13 2.16
CA ALA A 147 20.01 -22.29 1.96
C ALA A 147 19.90 -21.44 0.68
N GLU A 148 19.43 -22.04 -0.41
CA GLU A 148 19.27 -21.33 -1.69
C GLU A 148 18.05 -20.40 -1.67
N GLN A 149 16.94 -20.84 -1.06
CA GLN A 149 15.71 -20.06 -0.98
C GLN A 149 15.85 -18.79 -0.10
N LEU A 150 16.68 -18.86 0.94
CA LEU A 150 16.93 -17.72 1.84
C LEU A 150 18.16 -16.90 1.47
N LYS A 151 18.85 -17.28 0.39
CA LYS A 151 20.06 -16.60 -0.04
C LYS A 151 19.84 -15.13 -0.36
N GLY A 152 20.73 -14.27 0.15
CA GLY A 152 20.71 -12.84 -0.12
C GLY A 152 19.64 -12.07 0.64
N GLN A 153 18.95 -12.69 1.61
CA GLN A 153 18.07 -12.00 2.53
C GLN A 153 18.86 -11.50 3.73
N ASP A 154 18.65 -10.22 4.08
CA ASP A 154 19.26 -9.58 5.26
C ASP A 154 18.49 -9.90 6.55
N GLY A 155 17.22 -10.31 6.40
CA GLY A 155 16.37 -10.74 7.50
C GLY A 155 15.18 -11.56 7.02
N ILE A 156 14.61 -12.34 7.94
CA ILE A 156 13.47 -13.22 7.65
C ILE A 156 12.29 -12.89 8.58
N VAL A 157 11.10 -12.81 8.00
CA VAL A 157 9.84 -12.79 8.76
C VAL A 157 9.10 -14.09 8.53
N ILE A 158 8.90 -14.87 9.60
CA ILE A 158 8.06 -16.06 9.57
C ILE A 158 6.61 -15.63 9.83
N CYS A 159 5.80 -15.74 8.78
CA CYS A 159 4.47 -15.17 8.72
C CYS A 159 3.44 -15.96 9.55
N PRO A 160 2.33 -15.33 9.96
CA PRO A 160 1.20 -16.00 10.60
C PRO A 160 0.50 -16.97 9.66
N GLY A 161 -0.43 -17.75 10.21
CA GLY A 161 -1.30 -18.64 9.44
C GLY A 161 -1.96 -19.70 10.32
N PHE A 162 -2.99 -20.36 9.81
CA PHE A 162 -3.73 -21.40 10.53
C PHE A 162 -3.55 -22.78 9.89
N GLY A 163 -3.69 -23.83 10.70
CA GLY A 163 -3.62 -25.23 10.25
C GLY A 163 -2.21 -25.71 9.95
N GLN A 164 -2.10 -26.99 9.61
CA GLN A 164 -0.84 -27.72 9.52
C GLN A 164 -0.01 -27.42 8.27
N ARG A 165 -0.64 -26.91 7.22
CA ARG A 165 0.02 -26.66 5.93
C ARG A 165 1.18 -25.67 6.06
N GLY A 166 2.37 -26.02 5.59
CA GLY A 166 3.57 -25.19 5.58
C GLY A 166 4.25 -24.98 6.94
N ILE A 167 3.87 -25.71 8.00
CA ILE A 167 4.51 -25.63 9.32
C ILE A 167 5.95 -26.12 9.25
N GLU A 168 6.20 -27.28 8.65
CA GLU A 168 7.54 -27.89 8.57
C GLU A 168 8.53 -26.93 7.91
N GLY A 169 8.16 -26.29 6.79
CA GLY A 169 9.02 -25.31 6.15
C GLY A 169 9.30 -24.06 7.00
N LYS A 170 8.37 -23.65 7.87
CA LYS A 170 8.62 -22.57 8.84
C LYS A 170 9.61 -23.00 9.91
N ILE A 171 9.51 -24.23 10.41
CA ILE A 171 10.45 -24.81 11.38
C ILE A 171 11.85 -24.89 10.75
N ILE A 172 11.93 -25.38 9.53
CA ILE A 172 13.19 -25.44 8.75
C ILE A 172 13.80 -24.05 8.59
N ALA A 173 13.00 -23.06 8.20
CA ALA A 173 13.46 -21.67 8.07
C ALA A 173 13.96 -21.11 9.41
N ALA A 174 13.22 -21.31 10.51
CA ALA A 174 13.61 -20.86 11.85
C ALA A 174 14.91 -21.53 12.33
N HIS A 175 15.07 -22.83 12.07
CA HIS A 175 16.29 -23.55 12.39
C HIS A 175 17.48 -23.03 11.57
N TYR A 176 17.31 -22.89 10.27
CA TYR A 176 18.34 -22.39 9.38
C TYR A 176 18.79 -20.97 9.75
N THR A 177 17.87 -20.05 9.94
CA THR A 177 18.21 -18.65 10.27
C THR A 177 18.92 -18.54 11.61
N ARG A 178 18.49 -19.30 12.63
CA ARG A 178 19.15 -19.34 13.92
C ARG A 178 20.58 -19.86 13.86
N THR A 179 20.83 -20.87 13.03
CA THR A 179 22.17 -21.49 12.93
C THR A 179 23.13 -20.70 12.02
N HIS A 180 22.59 -19.75 11.24
CA HIS A 180 23.37 -18.91 10.32
C HIS A 180 23.36 -17.42 10.72
N ASP A 181 22.93 -17.10 11.94
CA ASP A 181 22.88 -15.74 12.49
C ASP A 181 22.11 -14.72 11.61
N ILE A 182 21.05 -15.19 10.92
CA ILE A 182 20.17 -14.32 10.12
C ILE A 182 19.09 -13.73 11.04
N PRO A 183 18.94 -12.39 11.12
CA PRO A 183 17.88 -11.75 11.88
C PRO A 183 16.50 -12.30 11.51
N THR A 184 15.74 -12.76 12.50
CA THR A 184 14.46 -13.42 12.25
C THR A 184 13.38 -12.93 13.21
N PHE A 185 12.20 -12.65 12.64
CA PHE A 185 11.03 -12.24 13.41
C PHE A 185 9.83 -13.14 13.11
N GLY A 186 9.29 -13.77 14.13
CA GLY A 186 8.10 -14.61 14.04
C GLY A 186 6.82 -13.88 14.43
N ILE A 187 5.73 -14.11 13.70
CA ILE A 187 4.41 -13.53 13.98
C ILE A 187 3.40 -14.65 14.19
N CYS A 188 2.73 -14.69 15.36
CA CYS A 188 1.68 -15.66 15.70
C CYS A 188 2.21 -17.11 15.56
N LEU A 189 1.75 -17.86 14.57
CA LEU A 189 2.24 -19.22 14.26
C LEU A 189 3.73 -19.23 13.86
N GLY A 190 4.30 -18.11 13.53
CA GLY A 190 5.72 -17.98 13.19
C GLY A 190 6.65 -17.90 14.40
N MET A 191 6.10 -17.75 15.60
CA MET A 191 6.86 -17.75 16.85
C MET A 191 7.24 -19.17 17.27
#